data_4b40924c3b786f375749476bbfa85cfc
#
_entry.id   4b40924c3b786f375749476bbfa85cfc
#
_cell.length_a   1.000
_cell.length_b   1.000
_cell.length_c   1.000
_cell.angle_alpha   90.00
_cell.angle_beta   90.00
_cell.angle_gamma   90.00
#
_symmetry.space_group_name_H-M   'P 1'
#
loop_
_entity.id
_entity.type
_entity.pdbx_description
1 polymer ?
#
loop_
_entity_poly.entity_id
_entity_poly.type
_entity_poly.pdbx_seq_one_letter_code
_entity_poly.pdbx_strand_id
1 'polypeptide(L)'
;MNIVIFGGSGFIGTAVCKELIQRKHTVTSISRHGQPDRLTDEWARNVHWLHSDILNDTKWQTAVKEADWVIDAIGILKEDPAKNSTYDRFIVEPIKRIAAFLNQQTMPAKCLFLSANNAPFPFQRYMQAKREAEQLLNDQTFPHTIIYPSLVMDQQRPTSVLGGKMILFFKKIPVVNMLFKNTTLLLDKI
;
A
#
# COMPACT_ATOMS: atom_id res chain seq x y z
N MET A 1 5.54 11.64 11.07
CA MET A 1 4.69 11.88 9.88
C MET A 1 3.43 11.06 10.02
N ASN A 2 2.31 11.59 9.53
CA ASN A 2 1.03 10.89 9.44
C ASN A 2 0.96 10.15 8.10
N ILE A 3 0.83 8.84 8.15
CA ILE A 3 0.85 7.99 6.95
C ILE A 3 -0.44 7.18 6.90
N VAL A 4 -1.16 7.31 5.80
CA VAL A 4 -2.38 6.55 5.54
C VAL A 4 -2.05 5.42 4.57
N ILE A 5 -2.51 4.19 4.89
CA ILE A 5 -2.26 3.01 4.06
C ILE A 5 -3.60 2.37 3.69
N PHE A 6 -3.95 2.44 2.43
CA PHE A 6 -5.05 1.65 1.89
C PHE A 6 -4.61 0.21 1.68
N GLY A 7 -5.37 -0.73 2.19
CA GLY A 7 -5.01 -2.15 2.16
C GLY A 7 -3.99 -2.58 3.23
N GLY A 8 -3.83 -1.79 4.32
CA GLY A 8 -2.89 -2.10 5.40
C GLY A 8 -3.18 -3.41 6.14
N SER A 9 -4.39 -3.96 6.06
CA SER A 9 -4.74 -5.28 6.58
C SER A 9 -4.30 -6.44 5.68
N GLY A 10 -3.90 -6.14 4.45
CA GLY A 10 -3.39 -7.11 3.48
C GLY A 10 -1.96 -7.57 3.80
N PHE A 11 -1.45 -8.51 3.01
CA PHE A 11 -0.14 -9.11 3.23
C PHE A 11 1.00 -8.06 3.20
N ILE A 12 1.10 -7.29 2.11
CA ILE A 12 2.11 -6.23 1.97
C ILE A 12 1.83 -5.10 2.96
N GLY A 13 0.58 -4.65 3.02
CA GLY A 13 0.19 -3.53 3.87
C GLY A 13 0.49 -3.77 5.35
N THR A 14 0.29 -4.98 5.86
CA THR A 14 0.63 -5.35 7.24
C THR A 14 2.13 -5.17 7.53
N ALA A 15 2.99 -5.64 6.62
CA ALA A 15 4.44 -5.49 6.77
C ALA A 15 4.87 -4.02 6.73
N VAL A 16 4.25 -3.22 5.85
CA VAL A 16 4.48 -1.77 5.77
C VAL A 16 4.02 -1.07 7.05
N CYS A 17 2.83 -1.37 7.56
CA CYS A 17 2.34 -0.83 8.84
C CYS A 17 3.33 -1.11 9.97
N LYS A 18 3.77 -2.37 10.11
CA LYS A 18 4.72 -2.77 11.15
C LYS A 18 6.01 -1.96 11.09
N GLU A 19 6.63 -1.87 9.92
CA GLU A 19 7.87 -1.12 9.72
C GLU A 19 7.71 0.37 10.04
N LEU A 20 6.61 0.99 9.62
CA LEU A 20 6.34 2.40 9.88
C LEU A 20 6.12 2.70 11.37
N ILE A 21 5.41 1.81 12.09
CA ILE A 21 5.24 1.93 13.55
C ILE A 21 6.60 1.79 14.26
N GLN A 22 7.43 0.83 13.88
CA GLN A 22 8.78 0.68 14.43
C GLN A 22 9.63 1.93 14.23
N ARG A 23 9.39 2.66 13.15
CA ARG A 23 10.04 3.94 12.83
C ARG A 23 9.34 5.15 13.45
N LYS A 24 8.41 4.93 14.38
CA LYS A 24 7.72 5.97 15.14
C LYS A 24 6.90 6.94 14.27
N HIS A 25 6.32 6.44 13.18
CA HIS A 25 5.33 7.18 12.42
C HIS A 25 3.93 6.93 12.96
N THR A 26 3.03 7.91 12.80
CA THR A 26 1.60 7.72 13.02
C THR A 26 1.03 7.03 11.79
N VAL A 27 0.39 5.88 11.97
CA VAL A 27 -0.10 5.06 10.86
C VAL A 27 -1.59 4.84 10.99
N THR A 28 -2.34 5.20 9.95
CA THR A 28 -3.75 4.83 9.77
C THR A 28 -3.86 3.80 8.65
N SER A 29 -4.36 2.64 8.98
CA SER A 29 -4.64 1.57 8.03
C SER A 29 -6.10 1.55 7.66
N ILE A 30 -6.41 1.73 6.38
CA ILE A 30 -7.77 1.72 5.85
C ILE A 30 -8.04 0.41 5.16
N SER A 31 -9.09 -0.29 5.60
CA SER A 31 -9.52 -1.54 4.99
C SER A 31 -10.98 -1.84 5.31
N ARG A 32 -11.60 -2.69 4.49
CA ARG A 32 -13.01 -3.08 4.61
C ARG A 32 -13.37 -3.81 5.92
N HIS A 33 -12.38 -4.38 6.59
CA HIS A 33 -12.60 -5.17 7.81
C HIS A 33 -11.86 -4.62 9.03
N GLY A 34 -11.17 -3.46 8.90
CA GLY A 34 -10.37 -2.90 9.98
C GLY A 34 -9.18 -3.77 10.35
N GLN A 35 -8.92 -3.91 11.65
CA GLN A 35 -7.82 -4.73 12.16
C GLN A 35 -8.10 -6.22 11.90
N PRO A 36 -7.16 -6.96 11.29
CA PRO A 36 -7.27 -8.41 11.18
C PRO A 36 -7.14 -9.11 12.53
N ASP A 37 -8.01 -10.09 12.84
CA ASP A 37 -7.99 -10.85 14.10
C ASP A 37 -6.65 -11.54 14.38
N ARG A 38 -5.93 -11.92 13.31
CA ARG A 38 -4.60 -12.54 13.41
C ARG A 38 -3.50 -11.61 13.91
N LEU A 39 -3.73 -10.30 13.94
CA LEU A 39 -2.73 -9.31 14.34
C LEU A 39 -2.90 -8.93 15.80
N THR A 40 -2.31 -9.73 16.67
CA THR A 40 -2.33 -9.56 18.14
C THR A 40 -1.04 -8.96 18.69
N ASP A 41 -0.03 -8.76 17.83
CA ASP A 41 1.27 -8.19 18.21
C ASP A 41 1.11 -6.78 18.79
N GLU A 42 2.02 -6.40 19.66
CA GLU A 42 2.02 -5.10 20.34
C GLU A 42 2.09 -3.92 19.34
N TRP A 43 2.88 -4.04 18.28
CA TRP A 43 2.96 -2.99 17.27
C TRP A 43 1.62 -2.70 16.59
N ALA A 44 0.76 -3.73 16.42
CA ALA A 44 -0.54 -3.58 15.77
C ALA A 44 -1.52 -2.71 16.59
N ARG A 45 -1.35 -2.63 17.90
CA ARG A 45 -2.13 -1.75 18.79
C ARG A 45 -1.83 -0.26 18.56
N ASN A 46 -0.67 0.04 17.97
CA ASN A 46 -0.25 1.41 17.66
C ASN A 46 -0.70 1.87 16.25
N VAL A 47 -1.36 1.01 15.49
CA VAL A 47 -1.95 1.36 14.19
C VAL A 47 -3.40 1.79 14.41
N HIS A 48 -3.79 2.92 13.85
CA HIS A 48 -5.19 3.31 13.77
C HIS A 48 -5.86 2.51 12.66
N TRP A 49 -6.62 1.47 13.02
CA TRP A 49 -7.35 0.63 12.07
C TRP A 49 -8.72 1.24 11.75
N LEU A 50 -8.83 1.84 10.58
CA LEU A 50 -10.07 2.46 10.11
C LEU A 50 -10.85 1.48 9.22
N HIS A 51 -12.06 1.13 9.66
CA HIS A 51 -13.01 0.35 8.86
C HIS A 51 -13.69 1.28 7.83
N SER A 52 -13.23 1.22 6.59
CA SER A 52 -13.77 2.00 5.48
C SER A 52 -13.53 1.27 4.16
N ASP A 53 -14.52 1.32 3.28
CA ASP A 53 -14.41 0.81 1.92
C ASP A 53 -14.26 1.98 0.95
N ILE A 54 -13.07 2.15 0.42
CA ILE A 54 -12.76 3.22 -0.53
C ILE A 54 -13.72 3.28 -1.72
N LEU A 55 -14.37 2.16 -2.07
CA LEU A 55 -15.30 2.08 -3.19
C LEU A 55 -16.73 2.47 -2.81
N ASN A 56 -17.10 2.40 -1.54
CA ASN A 56 -18.49 2.50 -1.11
C ASN A 56 -18.75 3.57 -0.07
N ASP A 57 -17.72 4.12 0.59
CA ASP A 57 -17.90 5.20 1.58
C ASP A 57 -16.81 6.29 1.45
N THR A 58 -16.92 7.32 2.28
CA THR A 58 -16.02 8.47 2.29
C THR A 58 -15.32 8.67 3.64
N LYS A 59 -15.45 7.75 4.58
CA LYS A 59 -14.88 7.86 5.93
C LYS A 59 -13.36 8.02 5.92
N TRP A 60 -12.71 7.45 4.92
CA TRP A 60 -11.28 7.52 4.72
C TRP A 60 -10.75 8.93 4.39
N GLN A 61 -11.62 9.82 3.87
CA GLN A 61 -11.21 11.14 3.38
C GLN A 61 -10.63 12.02 4.48
N THR A 62 -11.20 11.98 5.68
CA THR A 62 -10.68 12.75 6.83
C THR A 62 -9.25 12.36 7.16
N ALA A 63 -8.95 11.06 7.20
CA ALA A 63 -7.60 10.58 7.47
C ALA A 63 -6.61 10.99 6.36
N VAL A 64 -7.03 10.93 5.09
CA VAL A 64 -6.19 11.33 3.94
C VAL A 64 -5.93 12.84 3.94
N LYS A 65 -6.91 13.65 4.34
CA LYS A 65 -6.73 15.11 4.42
C LYS A 65 -5.64 15.53 5.41
N GLU A 66 -5.44 14.76 6.46
CA GLU A 66 -4.44 15.03 7.51
C GLU A 66 -3.12 14.29 7.29
N ALA A 67 -3.00 13.56 6.19
CA ALA A 67 -1.84 12.72 5.92
C ALA A 67 -0.70 13.51 5.26
N ASP A 68 0.53 13.17 5.63
CA ASP A 68 1.73 13.56 4.88
C ASP A 68 1.92 12.65 3.66
N TRP A 69 1.55 11.37 3.81
CA TRP A 69 1.67 10.34 2.79
C TRP A 69 0.44 9.44 2.74
N VAL A 70 0.06 9.10 1.53
CA VAL A 70 -0.94 8.07 1.22
C VAL A 70 -0.27 6.94 0.47
N ILE A 71 -0.40 5.71 0.96
CA ILE A 71 0.15 4.51 0.34
C ILE A 71 -1.01 3.65 -0.14
N ASP A 72 -1.07 3.37 -1.42
CA ASP A 72 -2.01 2.38 -1.95
C ASP A 72 -1.32 1.01 -2.07
N ALA A 73 -1.72 0.11 -1.18
CA ALA A 73 -1.33 -1.29 -1.14
C ALA A 73 -2.52 -2.22 -1.43
N ILE A 74 -3.62 -1.67 -1.97
CA ILE A 74 -4.76 -2.49 -2.40
C ILE A 74 -4.36 -3.27 -3.66
N GLY A 75 -4.78 -4.50 -3.73
CA GLY A 75 -4.60 -5.33 -4.91
C GLY A 75 -5.05 -6.75 -4.69
N ILE A 76 -5.33 -7.41 -5.80
CA ILE A 76 -5.64 -8.84 -5.88
C ILE A 76 -4.70 -9.48 -6.90
N LEU A 77 -4.32 -10.72 -6.65
CA LEU A 77 -3.46 -11.45 -7.60
C LEU A 77 -4.29 -12.20 -8.65
N LYS A 78 -5.52 -12.57 -8.31
CA LYS A 78 -6.42 -13.31 -9.19
C LYS A 78 -7.82 -12.74 -9.11
N GLU A 79 -8.47 -12.61 -10.26
CA GLU A 79 -9.87 -12.20 -10.34
C GLU A 79 -10.81 -13.34 -9.93
N ASP A 80 -11.93 -12.95 -9.34
CA ASP A 80 -13.11 -13.80 -9.11
C ASP A 80 -14.35 -12.99 -9.48
N PRO A 81 -14.75 -12.98 -10.77
CA PRO A 81 -15.90 -12.20 -11.23
C PRO A 81 -17.20 -12.54 -10.53
N ALA A 82 -17.38 -13.81 -10.10
CA ALA A 82 -18.56 -14.23 -9.36
C ALA A 82 -18.71 -13.50 -8.02
N LYS A 83 -17.58 -13.06 -7.43
CA LYS A 83 -17.53 -12.25 -6.21
C LYS A 83 -17.30 -10.77 -6.47
N ASN A 84 -17.46 -10.32 -7.73
CA ASN A 84 -17.18 -8.96 -8.13
C ASN A 84 -15.74 -8.51 -7.74
N SER A 85 -14.79 -9.45 -7.77
CA SER A 85 -13.38 -9.23 -7.47
C SER A 85 -12.59 -9.16 -8.77
N THR A 86 -12.49 -7.96 -9.34
CA THR A 86 -11.82 -7.71 -10.62
C THR A 86 -10.60 -6.80 -10.42
N TYR A 87 -9.66 -6.83 -11.35
CA TYR A 87 -8.49 -5.94 -11.31
C TYR A 87 -8.89 -4.47 -11.41
N ASP A 88 -9.89 -4.15 -12.25
CA ASP A 88 -10.38 -2.78 -12.35
C ASP A 88 -10.88 -2.27 -10.99
N ARG A 89 -11.66 -3.11 -10.29
CA ARG A 89 -12.24 -2.77 -8.99
C ARG A 89 -11.22 -2.65 -7.88
N PHE A 90 -10.15 -3.46 -7.88
CA PHE A 90 -9.19 -3.54 -6.77
C PHE A 90 -7.78 -3.05 -7.11
N ILE A 91 -7.54 -2.53 -8.30
CA ILE A 91 -6.27 -1.91 -8.68
C ILE A 91 -6.51 -0.51 -9.25
N VAL A 92 -7.43 -0.36 -10.21
CA VAL A 92 -7.63 0.90 -10.93
C VAL A 92 -8.52 1.87 -10.12
N GLU A 93 -9.70 1.42 -9.71
CA GLU A 93 -10.66 2.27 -9.00
C GLU A 93 -10.14 2.86 -7.67
N PRO A 94 -9.38 2.16 -6.81
CA PRO A 94 -8.82 2.75 -5.62
C PRO A 94 -7.93 3.95 -5.93
N ILE A 95 -6.98 3.79 -6.87
CA ILE A 95 -6.06 4.87 -7.22
C ILE A 95 -6.78 6.05 -7.86
N LYS A 96 -7.80 5.79 -8.69
CA LYS A 96 -8.64 6.83 -9.29
C LYS A 96 -9.36 7.66 -8.23
N ARG A 97 -9.90 7.02 -7.18
CA ARG A 97 -10.58 7.72 -6.08
C ARG A 97 -9.61 8.49 -5.19
N ILE A 98 -8.45 7.92 -4.88
CA ILE A 98 -7.39 8.61 -4.14
C ILE A 98 -6.96 9.86 -4.92
N ALA A 99 -6.66 9.72 -6.21
CA ALA A 99 -6.22 10.81 -7.05
C ALA A 99 -7.29 11.92 -7.16
N ALA A 100 -8.55 11.54 -7.38
CA ALA A 100 -9.66 12.50 -7.44
C ALA A 100 -9.82 13.29 -6.13
N PHE A 101 -9.62 12.67 -4.98
CA PHE A 101 -9.68 13.35 -3.69
C PHE A 101 -8.45 14.24 -3.45
N LEU A 102 -7.24 13.78 -3.75
CA LEU A 102 -6.01 14.54 -3.57
C LEU A 102 -5.99 15.81 -4.45
N ASN A 103 -6.52 15.74 -5.66
CA ASN A 103 -6.65 16.92 -6.55
C ASN A 103 -7.58 18.02 -6.00
N GLN A 104 -8.45 17.70 -5.06
CA GLN A 104 -9.33 18.69 -4.43
C GLN A 104 -8.65 19.38 -3.23
N GLN A 105 -7.47 18.91 -2.81
CA GLN A 105 -6.79 19.47 -1.66
C GLN A 105 -5.84 20.60 -2.05
N THR A 106 -5.82 21.66 -1.27
CA THR A 106 -4.87 22.79 -1.47
C THR A 106 -3.43 22.33 -1.20
N MET A 107 -3.24 21.43 -0.24
CA MET A 107 -1.96 20.81 0.10
C MET A 107 -2.13 19.29 0.10
N PRO A 108 -2.06 18.65 -1.07
CA PRO A 108 -2.28 17.23 -1.17
C PRO A 108 -1.16 16.42 -0.52
N ALA A 109 -1.52 15.33 0.15
CA ALA A 109 -0.57 14.33 0.60
C ALA A 109 0.21 13.76 -0.59
N LYS A 110 1.44 13.32 -0.33
CA LYS A 110 2.23 12.58 -1.33
C LYS A 110 1.64 11.18 -1.49
N CYS A 111 1.47 10.75 -2.74
CA CYS A 111 0.89 9.43 -3.03
C CYS A 111 1.98 8.41 -3.40
N LEU A 112 1.90 7.22 -2.84
CA LEU A 112 2.77 6.10 -3.19
C LEU A 112 1.90 4.92 -3.65
N PHE A 113 2.15 4.45 -4.86
CA PHE A 113 1.46 3.32 -5.46
C PHE A 113 2.38 2.11 -5.58
N LEU A 114 1.89 0.97 -5.11
CA LEU A 114 2.58 -0.31 -5.30
C LEU A 114 2.13 -0.94 -6.61
N SER A 115 2.93 -0.77 -7.64
CA SER A 115 2.74 -1.41 -8.94
C SER A 115 3.39 -2.80 -8.98
N ALA A 116 3.72 -3.30 -10.16
CA ALA A 116 4.43 -4.55 -10.37
C ALA A 116 5.43 -4.39 -11.52
N ASN A 117 6.62 -4.97 -11.39
CA ASN A 117 7.63 -4.89 -12.44
C ASN A 117 7.26 -5.78 -13.63
N ASN A 118 6.97 -7.04 -13.37
CA ASN A 118 6.58 -8.03 -14.38
C ASN A 118 5.78 -9.16 -13.73
N ALA A 119 4.86 -9.72 -14.50
CA ALA A 119 4.17 -10.95 -14.14
C ALA A 119 4.09 -11.86 -15.38
N PRO A 120 4.46 -13.16 -15.26
CA PRO A 120 4.43 -14.09 -16.38
C PRO A 120 2.99 -14.41 -16.81
N PHE A 121 2.84 -15.07 -17.94
CA PHE A 121 1.55 -15.65 -18.32
C PHE A 121 1.00 -16.54 -17.18
N PRO A 122 -0.31 -16.45 -16.80
CA PRO A 122 -1.40 -15.74 -17.51
C PRO A 122 -1.78 -14.36 -16.92
N PHE A 123 -0.87 -13.62 -16.32
CA PHE A 123 -1.16 -12.37 -15.57
C PHE A 123 -1.12 -11.09 -16.42
N GLN A 124 -1.33 -11.18 -17.76
CA GLN A 124 -1.30 -9.99 -18.63
C GLN A 124 -2.36 -8.96 -18.25
N ARG A 125 -3.58 -9.41 -17.92
CA ARG A 125 -4.68 -8.52 -17.50
C ARG A 125 -4.36 -7.81 -16.18
N TYR A 126 -3.69 -8.51 -15.23
CA TYR A 126 -3.16 -7.90 -14.01
C TYR A 126 -2.16 -6.78 -14.32
N MET A 127 -1.20 -7.05 -15.20
CA MET A 127 -0.20 -6.06 -15.61
C MET A 127 -0.83 -4.88 -16.34
N GLN A 128 -1.84 -5.12 -17.16
CA GLN A 128 -2.58 -4.06 -17.83
C GLN A 128 -3.26 -3.12 -16.82
N ALA A 129 -3.96 -3.65 -15.82
CA ALA A 129 -4.59 -2.85 -14.77
C ALA A 129 -3.58 -2.07 -13.94
N LYS A 130 -2.39 -2.66 -13.65
CA LYS A 130 -1.30 -1.93 -12.98
C LYS A 130 -0.82 -0.75 -13.80
N ARG A 131 -0.60 -0.93 -15.10
CA ARG A 131 -0.16 0.15 -16.01
C ARG A 131 -1.22 1.23 -16.17
N GLU A 132 -2.49 0.86 -16.20
CA GLU A 132 -3.59 1.82 -16.24
C GLU A 132 -3.61 2.70 -14.97
N ALA A 133 -3.44 2.09 -13.79
CA ALA A 133 -3.32 2.82 -12.53
C ALA A 133 -2.07 3.72 -12.48
N GLU A 134 -0.94 3.28 -13.04
CA GLU A 134 0.28 4.09 -13.19
C GLU A 134 0.03 5.31 -14.07
N GLN A 135 -0.63 5.13 -15.20
CA GLN A 135 -0.94 6.23 -16.12
C GLN A 135 -1.87 7.25 -15.45
N LEU A 136 -2.92 6.78 -14.75
CA LEU A 136 -3.80 7.66 -13.98
C LEU A 136 -3.03 8.52 -12.96
N LEU A 137 -2.00 7.98 -12.31
CA LEU A 137 -1.16 8.74 -11.38
C LEU A 137 -0.22 9.70 -12.12
N ASN A 138 0.41 9.25 -13.20
CA ASN A 138 1.34 10.10 -13.98
C ASN A 138 0.67 11.32 -14.58
N ASP A 139 -0.64 11.26 -14.81
CA ASP A 139 -1.44 12.39 -15.28
C ASP A 139 -1.78 13.40 -14.17
N GLN A 140 -1.35 13.15 -12.92
CA GLN A 140 -1.64 14.02 -11.79
C GLN A 140 -0.54 15.04 -11.53
N THR A 141 -0.93 16.17 -10.92
CA THR A 141 0.00 17.26 -10.59
C THR A 141 0.55 17.19 -9.16
N PHE A 142 -0.10 16.44 -8.26
CA PHE A 142 0.38 16.25 -6.90
C PHE A 142 1.60 15.31 -6.86
N PRO A 143 2.47 15.45 -5.84
CA PRO A 143 3.65 14.60 -5.72
C PRO A 143 3.27 13.12 -5.55
N HIS A 144 3.80 12.27 -6.41
CA HIS A 144 3.57 10.83 -6.33
C HIS A 144 4.83 10.01 -6.61
N THR A 145 4.80 8.74 -6.24
CA THR A 145 5.87 7.78 -6.45
C THR A 145 5.26 6.42 -6.77
N ILE A 146 5.75 5.79 -7.82
CA ILE A 146 5.36 4.44 -8.21
C ILE A 146 6.50 3.49 -7.87
N ILE A 147 6.20 2.44 -7.10
CA ILE A 147 7.16 1.42 -6.73
C ILE A 147 6.85 0.14 -7.49
N TYR A 148 7.88 -0.46 -8.07
CA TYR A 148 7.83 -1.71 -8.81
C TYR A 148 8.50 -2.83 -7.99
N PRO A 149 7.78 -3.47 -7.05
CA PRO A 149 8.35 -4.57 -6.30
C PRO A 149 8.68 -5.71 -7.26
N SER A 150 9.87 -6.28 -7.10
CA SER A 150 10.19 -7.58 -7.67
C SER A 150 9.31 -8.65 -7.01
N LEU A 151 9.37 -9.88 -7.50
CA LEU A 151 8.62 -11.00 -6.93
C LEU A 151 8.76 -11.03 -5.40
N VAL A 152 7.65 -10.84 -4.73
CA VAL A 152 7.57 -10.80 -3.26
C VAL A 152 7.31 -12.22 -2.78
N MET A 153 8.21 -12.80 -1.98
CA MET A 153 8.20 -14.21 -1.55
C MET A 153 7.83 -14.32 -0.06
N ASP A 154 6.92 -15.22 0.32
CA ASP A 154 6.58 -15.54 1.72
C ASP A 154 6.90 -17.00 2.04
N GLN A 155 7.73 -17.22 3.05
CA GLN A 155 8.07 -18.56 3.50
C GLN A 155 6.91 -19.27 4.22
N GLN A 156 5.90 -18.55 4.68
CA GLN A 156 4.74 -19.10 5.38
C GLN A 156 3.58 -19.53 4.46
N ARG A 157 3.71 -19.28 3.15
CA ARG A 157 2.73 -19.74 2.15
C ARG A 157 3.43 -20.58 1.10
N PRO A 158 3.35 -21.92 1.17
CA PRO A 158 4.03 -22.83 0.22
C PRO A 158 3.56 -22.68 -1.24
N THR A 159 2.47 -21.95 -1.48
CA THR A 159 1.97 -21.64 -2.84
C THR A 159 2.33 -20.25 -3.34
N SER A 160 2.96 -19.43 -2.52
CA SER A 160 3.45 -18.09 -2.90
C SER A 160 4.86 -17.94 -2.35
N VAL A 161 5.84 -18.15 -3.22
CA VAL A 161 7.26 -17.85 -2.94
C VAL A 161 7.41 -16.33 -2.83
N LEU A 162 6.95 -15.71 -1.71
CA LEU A 162 6.76 -14.24 -1.67
C LEU A 162 7.03 -13.56 -0.31
N GLY A 163 7.98 -13.94 0.53
CA GLY A 163 7.98 -13.29 1.84
C GLY A 163 9.28 -12.82 2.49
N GLY A 164 10.43 -13.34 2.12
CA GLY A 164 11.66 -13.01 2.86
C GLY A 164 12.45 -11.79 2.37
N LYS A 165 12.33 -11.43 1.08
CA LYS A 165 13.16 -10.38 0.45
C LYS A 165 12.48 -9.01 0.37
N MET A 166 11.21 -8.89 0.75
CA MET A 166 10.47 -7.63 0.64
C MET A 166 10.93 -6.59 1.67
N ILE A 167 11.23 -7.01 2.89
CA ILE A 167 11.74 -6.09 3.93
C ILE A 167 13.07 -5.48 3.50
N LEU A 168 13.94 -6.27 2.86
CA LEU A 168 15.21 -5.80 2.30
C LEU A 168 15.00 -4.88 1.09
N PHE A 169 13.93 -5.07 0.33
CA PHE A 169 13.61 -4.23 -0.82
C PHE A 169 13.13 -2.84 -0.37
N PHE A 170 12.24 -2.74 0.62
CA PHE A 170 11.82 -1.43 1.16
C PHE A 170 12.99 -0.62 1.74
N LYS A 171 14.04 -1.28 2.24
CA LYS A 171 15.27 -0.59 2.69
C LYS A 171 16.10 0.02 1.56
N LYS A 172 15.95 -0.44 0.32
CA LYS A 172 16.72 0.04 -0.86
C LYS A 172 16.01 1.13 -1.67
N ILE A 173 14.76 1.48 -1.35
CA ILE A 173 14.01 2.46 -2.12
C ILE A 173 14.36 3.87 -1.63
N PRO A 174 14.84 4.78 -2.52
CA PRO A 174 15.25 6.14 -2.13
C PRO A 174 14.15 6.95 -1.43
N VAL A 175 12.90 6.76 -1.80
CA VAL A 175 11.75 7.45 -1.18
C VAL A 175 11.46 6.91 0.21
N VAL A 176 11.56 5.60 0.38
CA VAL A 176 11.50 4.97 1.69
C VAL A 176 12.69 5.40 2.52
N ASN A 177 13.89 5.51 1.94
CA ASN A 177 15.04 6.12 2.60
C ASN A 177 14.88 7.62 2.87
N MET A 178 14.16 8.36 2.05
CA MET A 178 13.86 9.78 2.30
C MET A 178 12.82 9.94 3.40
N LEU A 179 11.82 9.07 3.47
CA LEU A 179 10.93 8.91 4.63
C LEU A 179 11.69 8.46 5.87
N PHE A 180 12.86 7.83 5.69
CA PHE A 180 13.66 7.16 6.73
C PHE A 180 15.05 7.77 6.96
N LYS A 181 15.35 8.94 6.40
CA LYS A 181 16.68 9.56 6.41
C LYS A 181 17.26 9.93 7.79
N ASN A 182 16.52 9.75 8.86
CA ASN A 182 16.96 10.06 10.22
C ASN A 182 17.12 8.84 11.13
N THR A 183 17.32 7.65 10.60
CA THR A 183 17.60 6.49 11.46
C THR A 183 18.81 5.72 10.92
N THR A 184 19.97 6.18 11.28
CA THR A 184 21.16 5.31 11.38
C THR A 184 20.80 4.26 12.42
N LEU A 185 20.77 2.98 12.07
CA LEU A 185 21.26 1.95 12.96
C LEU A 185 20.89 0.52 12.60
N LEU A 186 21.94 -0.27 12.72
CA LEU A 186 21.99 -1.67 13.16
C LEU A 186 21.42 -2.70 12.21
N LEU A 187 22.26 -3.05 11.26
CA LEU A 187 22.28 -4.39 10.68
C LEU A 187 23.74 -4.87 10.58
N ASP A 188 24.37 -4.95 11.75
CA ASP A 188 25.43 -5.92 12.00
C ASP A 188 24.88 -6.96 12.96
N LYS A 189 24.93 -8.22 12.55
CA LYS A 189 24.52 -9.45 13.23
C LYS A 189 23.08 -9.89 12.93
N ILE A 190 22.89 -10.60 11.83
CA ILE A 190 22.50 -12.03 11.79
C ILE A 190 23.05 -12.61 10.48
#